data_9760193931f7428b15f8e7d5f20006a1
#
_entry.id   9760193931f7428b15f8e7d5f20006a1
#
_cell.length_a   1.000
_cell.length_b   1.000
_cell.length_c   1.000
_cell.angle_alpha   90.00
_cell.angle_beta   90.00
_cell.angle_gamma   90.00
#
_symmetry.space_group_name_H-M   'P 1'
#
loop_
_entity.id
_entity.type
_entity.pdbx_description
1 polymer ?
#
loop_
_entity_poly.entity_id
_entity_poly.type
_entity_poly.pdbx_seq_one_letter_code
_entity_poly.pdbx_strand_id
1 'polypeptide(L)'
;MLQRLKNRQRGFTLIELLIVVAIIGIIAAILIPNLIDALQKSKQKRTMADMRNLGTAWTSWLTDQLSAGAAGSASNTFDWDFNSPDLDHSALVSTLRPSTTFFYMQEIPQFDGWRNEYVFGINDDNLLANRVLGIGSGGRDGGA
;
A
#
# COMPACT_ATOMS: atom_id res chain seq x y z
N MET A 1 56.11 26.64 -38.15
CA MET A 1 56.01 25.21 -38.52
C MET A 1 55.09 24.54 -37.50
N LEU A 2 53.79 24.48 -37.77
CA LEU A 2 52.80 23.95 -36.87
C LEU A 2 52.61 22.47 -37.18
N GLN A 3 53.10 21.59 -36.32
CA GLN A 3 52.81 20.15 -36.41
C GLN A 3 51.34 19.93 -36.02
N ARG A 4 50.51 19.57 -36.98
CA ARG A 4 49.14 19.04 -36.73
C ARG A 4 49.28 17.71 -36.01
N LEU A 5 48.92 17.70 -34.72
CA LEU A 5 48.68 16.48 -33.97
C LEU A 5 47.48 15.74 -34.60
N LYS A 6 47.78 14.69 -35.32
CA LYS A 6 46.81 13.81 -35.96
C LYS A 6 46.17 12.98 -34.85
N ASN A 7 45.04 13.45 -34.28
CA ASN A 7 44.22 12.67 -33.35
C ASN A 7 43.80 11.36 -34.01
N ARG A 8 44.40 10.27 -33.60
CA ARG A 8 43.99 8.92 -33.98
C ARG A 8 42.67 8.65 -33.26
N GLN A 9 41.57 8.94 -33.90
CA GLN A 9 40.24 8.46 -33.45
C GLN A 9 40.21 6.93 -33.64
N ARG A 10 40.34 6.21 -32.53
CA ARG A 10 40.11 4.75 -32.52
C ARG A 10 38.62 4.53 -32.63
N GLY A 11 38.16 4.00 -33.72
CA GLY A 11 36.77 3.53 -33.88
C GLY A 11 36.53 2.25 -33.08
N PHE A 12 35.32 2.10 -32.59
CA PHE A 12 34.87 0.87 -31.93
C PHE A 12 34.68 -0.25 -32.95
N THR A 13 35.15 -1.44 -32.66
CA THR A 13 34.94 -2.59 -33.52
C THR A 13 33.56 -3.22 -33.30
N LEU A 14 32.98 -3.79 -34.33
CA LEU A 14 31.67 -4.45 -34.25
C LEU A 14 31.70 -5.61 -33.27
N ILE A 15 32.80 -6.31 -33.16
CA ILE A 15 32.98 -7.44 -32.22
C ILE A 15 33.02 -6.99 -30.76
N GLU A 16 33.65 -5.85 -30.46
CA GLU A 16 33.69 -5.30 -29.10
C GLU A 16 32.28 -4.96 -28.62
N LEU A 17 31.45 -4.38 -29.50
CA LEU A 17 30.06 -4.10 -29.16
C LEU A 17 29.25 -5.40 -28.94
N LEU A 18 29.47 -6.40 -29.78
CA LEU A 18 28.74 -7.68 -29.74
C LEU A 18 29.06 -8.44 -28.44
N ILE A 19 30.31 -8.46 -28.01
CA ILE A 19 30.71 -9.10 -26.73
C ILE A 19 30.02 -8.41 -25.55
N VAL A 20 29.99 -7.08 -25.53
CA VAL A 20 29.38 -6.31 -24.45
C VAL A 20 27.89 -6.59 -24.32
N VAL A 21 27.16 -6.57 -25.43
CA VAL A 21 25.71 -6.86 -25.38
C VAL A 21 25.43 -8.32 -25.00
N ALA A 22 26.28 -9.25 -25.39
CA ALA A 22 26.16 -10.64 -24.99
C ALA A 22 26.33 -10.82 -23.48
N ILE A 23 27.32 -10.16 -22.88
CA ILE A 23 27.54 -10.21 -21.41
C ILE A 23 26.37 -9.57 -20.66
N ILE A 24 25.91 -8.39 -21.11
CA ILE A 24 24.75 -7.71 -20.51
C ILE A 24 23.51 -8.61 -20.61
N GLY A 25 23.28 -9.29 -21.74
CA GLY A 25 22.19 -10.22 -21.92
C GLY A 25 22.19 -11.37 -20.91
N ILE A 26 23.36 -11.96 -20.68
CA ILE A 26 23.51 -13.06 -19.69
C ILE A 26 23.21 -12.57 -18.27
N ILE A 27 23.75 -11.42 -17.89
CA ILE A 27 23.53 -10.84 -16.55
C ILE A 27 22.05 -10.46 -16.38
N ALA A 28 21.45 -9.83 -17.38
CA ALA A 28 20.05 -9.43 -17.34
C ALA A 28 19.12 -10.64 -17.20
N ALA A 29 19.40 -11.75 -17.88
CA ALA A 29 18.60 -12.98 -17.82
C ALA A 29 18.50 -13.54 -16.39
N ILE A 30 19.53 -13.37 -15.57
CA ILE A 30 19.55 -13.83 -14.17
C ILE A 30 18.95 -12.78 -13.23
N LEU A 31 19.20 -11.49 -13.47
CA LEU A 31 18.80 -10.42 -12.57
C LEU A 31 17.33 -10.05 -12.65
N ILE A 32 16.74 -10.08 -13.87
CA ILE A 32 15.35 -9.64 -14.08
C ILE A 32 14.35 -10.44 -13.24
N PRO A 33 14.34 -11.78 -13.24
CA PRO A 33 13.39 -12.54 -12.44
C PRO A 33 13.56 -12.29 -10.94
N ASN A 34 14.79 -12.23 -10.44
CA ASN A 34 15.08 -11.94 -9.04
C ASN A 34 14.61 -10.54 -8.62
N LEU A 35 14.74 -9.55 -9.51
CA LEU A 35 14.27 -8.19 -9.26
C LEU A 35 12.75 -8.13 -9.18
N ILE A 36 12.05 -8.84 -10.06
CA ILE A 36 10.58 -8.91 -10.05
C ILE A 36 10.10 -9.52 -8.74
N ASP A 37 10.69 -10.60 -8.27
CA ASP A 37 10.33 -11.23 -7.00
C ASP A 37 10.60 -10.31 -5.80
N ALA A 38 11.72 -9.59 -5.81
CA ALA A 38 12.04 -8.62 -4.77
C ALA A 38 11.04 -7.46 -4.74
N LEU A 39 10.61 -6.98 -5.91
CA LEU A 39 9.57 -5.94 -6.01
C LEU A 39 8.23 -6.44 -5.49
N GLN A 40 7.82 -7.67 -5.81
CA GLN A 40 6.57 -8.25 -5.29
C GLN A 40 6.60 -8.37 -3.76
N LYS A 41 7.69 -8.86 -3.20
CA LYS A 41 7.88 -8.93 -1.74
C LYS A 41 7.84 -7.55 -1.07
N SER A 42 8.42 -6.54 -1.71
CA SER A 42 8.38 -5.16 -1.21
C SER A 42 6.95 -4.61 -1.18
N LYS A 43 6.19 -4.80 -2.26
CA LYS A 43 4.78 -4.42 -2.34
C LYS A 43 3.94 -5.10 -1.27
N GLN A 44 4.13 -6.41 -1.09
CA GLN A 44 3.44 -7.17 -0.06
C GLN A 44 3.74 -6.65 1.35
N LYS A 45 5.03 -6.38 1.66
CA LYS A 45 5.42 -5.84 2.97
C LYS A 45 4.79 -4.47 3.23
N ARG A 46 4.75 -3.60 2.22
CA ARG A 46 4.08 -2.30 2.33
C ARG A 46 2.60 -2.46 2.62
N THR A 47 1.89 -3.26 1.83
CA THR A 47 0.46 -3.54 2.03
C THR A 47 0.17 -4.07 3.44
N MET A 48 0.96 -5.03 3.91
CA MET A 48 0.81 -5.57 5.27
C MET A 48 1.08 -4.53 6.37
N ALA A 49 2.02 -3.62 6.14
CA ALA A 49 2.29 -2.52 7.08
C ALA A 49 1.13 -1.53 7.11
N ASP A 50 0.61 -1.15 5.95
CA ASP A 50 -0.52 -0.24 5.81
C ASP A 50 -1.78 -0.82 6.48
N MET A 51 -2.11 -2.10 6.23
CA MET A 51 -3.23 -2.78 6.87
C MET A 51 -3.09 -2.85 8.40
N ARG A 52 -1.87 -3.07 8.89
CA ARG A 52 -1.60 -3.12 10.34
C ARG A 52 -1.76 -1.75 10.99
N ASN A 53 -1.27 -0.70 10.35
CA ASN A 53 -1.40 0.68 10.83
C ASN A 53 -2.87 1.12 10.83
N LEU A 54 -3.61 0.82 9.76
CA LEU A 54 -5.05 1.07 9.68
C LEU A 54 -5.81 0.33 10.77
N GLY A 55 -5.54 -0.95 10.99
CA GLY A 55 -6.17 -1.74 12.03
C GLY A 55 -5.91 -1.16 13.42
N THR A 56 -4.69 -0.69 13.70
CA THR A 56 -4.35 -0.05 14.97
C THR A 56 -5.10 1.28 15.15
N ALA A 57 -5.13 2.12 14.14
CA ALA A 57 -5.85 3.39 14.19
C ALA A 57 -7.36 3.16 14.40
N TRP A 58 -7.91 2.19 13.71
CA TRP A 58 -9.33 1.85 13.82
C TRP A 58 -9.71 1.26 15.18
N THR A 59 -8.89 0.37 15.73
CA THR A 59 -9.12 -0.15 17.09
C THR A 59 -9.01 0.94 18.15
N SER A 60 -8.10 1.90 18.01
CA SER A 60 -7.98 3.06 18.91
C SER A 60 -9.24 3.92 18.86
N TRP A 61 -9.73 4.24 17.67
CA TRP A 61 -10.97 4.97 17.50
C TRP A 61 -12.16 4.22 18.11
N LEU A 62 -12.27 2.91 17.88
CA LEU A 62 -13.36 2.10 18.45
C LEU A 62 -13.31 2.09 19.98
N THR A 63 -12.13 2.02 20.56
CA THR A 63 -11.95 2.07 22.02
C THR A 63 -12.44 3.39 22.60
N ASP A 64 -12.13 4.50 21.95
CA ASP A 64 -12.59 5.83 22.38
C ASP A 64 -14.11 5.95 22.28
N GLN A 65 -14.73 5.43 21.21
CA GLN A 65 -16.17 5.42 21.04
C GLN A 65 -16.87 4.58 22.12
N LEU A 66 -16.34 3.41 22.43
CA LEU A 66 -16.86 2.56 23.50
C LEU A 66 -16.73 3.24 24.88
N SER A 67 -15.62 3.92 25.14
CA SER A 67 -15.38 4.65 26.38
C SER A 67 -16.35 5.83 26.53
N ALA A 68 -16.58 6.58 25.44
CA ALA A 68 -17.56 7.68 25.43
C ALA A 68 -19.00 7.18 25.62
N GLY A 69 -19.36 6.06 25.01
CA GLY A 69 -20.66 5.41 25.20
C GLY A 69 -20.86 4.93 26.63
N ALA A 70 -19.85 4.34 27.26
CA ALA A 70 -19.89 3.92 28.66
C ALA A 70 -20.01 5.11 29.63
N ALA A 71 -19.51 6.30 29.27
CA ALA A 71 -19.63 7.53 30.04
C ALA A 71 -21.01 8.23 29.89
N GLY A 72 -21.95 7.63 29.15
CA GLY A 72 -23.30 8.20 28.96
C GLY A 72 -23.37 9.31 27.93
N SER A 73 -22.35 9.47 27.08
CA SER A 73 -22.37 10.37 25.95
C SER A 73 -23.31 9.81 24.89
N ALA A 74 -24.41 10.50 24.63
CA ALA A 74 -25.50 10.03 23.79
C ALA A 74 -25.07 9.79 22.33
N SER A 75 -25.66 8.75 21.75
CA SER A 75 -25.72 8.39 20.34
C SER A 75 -24.37 8.01 19.67
N ASN A 76 -23.83 6.87 20.07
CA ASN A 76 -22.98 6.11 19.16
C ASN A 76 -23.87 5.17 18.32
N THR A 77 -24.67 5.74 17.45
CA THR A 77 -25.31 4.98 16.37
C THR A 77 -24.25 4.68 15.33
N PHE A 78 -23.55 3.58 15.55
CA PHE A 78 -22.81 2.93 14.49
C PHE A 78 -23.81 2.29 13.54
N ASP A 79 -24.09 2.97 12.48
CA ASP A 79 -24.87 2.43 11.37
C ASP A 79 -23.89 2.07 10.23
N TRP A 80 -23.03 1.10 10.51
CA TRP A 80 -22.13 0.58 9.50
C TRP A 80 -22.57 -0.84 9.17
N ASP A 81 -23.49 -0.92 8.23
CA ASP A 81 -23.95 -2.18 7.65
C ASP A 81 -22.85 -2.76 6.76
N PHE A 82 -22.41 -3.98 7.06
CA PHE A 82 -21.42 -4.72 6.29
C PHE A 82 -21.84 -4.99 4.83
N ASN A 83 -23.14 -4.97 4.59
CA ASN A 83 -23.73 -5.07 3.25
C ASN A 83 -23.88 -3.72 2.54
N SER A 84 -23.56 -2.62 3.21
CA SER A 84 -23.58 -1.32 2.59
C SER A 84 -22.31 -1.11 1.77
N PRO A 85 -22.42 -0.79 0.48
CA PRO A 85 -21.27 -0.40 -0.34
C PRO A 85 -20.62 0.91 0.12
N ASP A 86 -21.08 1.49 1.21
CA ASP A 86 -20.75 2.84 1.68
C ASP A 86 -19.56 2.91 2.63
N LEU A 87 -18.86 1.80 2.91
CA LEU A 87 -17.55 1.85 3.56
C LEU A 87 -16.46 2.19 2.55
N ASP A 88 -16.66 3.32 1.91
CA ASP A 88 -15.72 3.94 1.02
C ASP A 88 -14.54 4.55 1.83
N HIS A 89 -13.41 4.68 1.17
CA HIS A 89 -12.24 5.36 1.71
C HIS A 89 -12.56 6.74 2.30
N SER A 90 -13.52 7.48 1.72
CA SER A 90 -13.96 8.78 2.20
C SER A 90 -14.60 8.72 3.59
N ALA A 91 -15.41 7.71 3.86
CA ALA A 91 -16.03 7.48 5.17
C ALA A 91 -14.97 7.12 6.22
N LEU A 92 -13.99 6.30 5.85
CA LEU A 92 -12.87 5.97 6.73
C LEU A 92 -12.02 7.21 7.06
N VAL A 93 -11.75 8.06 6.06
CA VAL A 93 -11.03 9.32 6.26
C VAL A 93 -11.76 10.24 7.24
N SER A 94 -13.07 10.44 7.07
CA SER A 94 -13.86 11.29 7.97
C SER A 94 -13.89 10.75 9.41
N THR A 95 -13.84 9.44 9.57
CA THR A 95 -13.87 8.76 10.86
C THR A 95 -12.50 8.79 11.56
N LEU A 96 -11.44 8.44 10.88
CA LEU A 96 -10.11 8.37 11.48
C LEU A 96 -9.39 9.73 11.53
N ARG A 97 -9.89 10.70 10.77
CA ARG A 97 -9.38 12.07 10.75
C ARG A 97 -10.50 13.10 10.88
N PRO A 98 -11.19 13.14 12.04
CA PRO A 98 -12.34 14.02 12.25
C PRO A 98 -11.97 15.51 12.24
N SER A 99 -10.71 15.88 12.49
CA SER A 99 -10.25 17.25 12.45
C SER A 99 -8.79 17.37 12.04
N THR A 100 -8.33 18.58 11.77
CA THR A 100 -6.92 18.85 11.46
C THR A 100 -6.00 18.79 12.67
N THR A 101 -6.57 18.93 13.87
CA THR A 101 -5.83 18.96 15.15
C THR A 101 -5.85 17.63 15.88
N PHE A 102 -6.88 16.81 15.65
CA PHE A 102 -7.03 15.49 16.25
C PHE A 102 -7.29 14.44 15.16
N PHE A 103 -6.48 13.41 15.15
CA PHE A 103 -6.59 12.31 14.21
C PHE A 103 -6.00 11.03 14.81
N TYR A 104 -6.57 9.89 14.46
CA TYR A 104 -6.04 8.57 14.82
C TYR A 104 -4.95 8.14 13.84
N MET A 105 -5.04 8.62 12.59
CA MET A 105 -4.05 8.39 11.55
C MET A 105 -3.95 9.61 10.65
N GLN A 106 -2.72 10.08 10.41
CA GLN A 106 -2.48 11.29 9.64
C GLN A 106 -2.74 11.09 8.14
N GLU A 107 -2.28 9.99 7.61
CA GLU A 107 -2.41 9.63 6.20
C GLU A 107 -3.03 8.24 6.08
N ILE A 108 -4.19 8.17 5.46
CA ILE A 108 -4.96 6.94 5.30
C ILE A 108 -4.72 6.42 3.89
N PRO A 109 -4.03 5.28 3.74
CA PRO A 109 -3.74 4.73 2.42
C PRO A 109 -5.04 4.26 1.75
N GLN A 110 -5.24 4.68 0.51
CA GLN A 110 -6.37 4.28 -0.32
C GLN A 110 -6.04 3.00 -1.11
N PHE A 111 -4.80 2.88 -1.57
CA PHE A 111 -4.38 1.82 -2.47
C PHE A 111 -3.29 0.96 -1.85
N ASP A 112 -3.38 -0.32 -2.13
CA ASP A 112 -2.36 -1.31 -1.78
C ASP A 112 -1.08 -1.17 -2.64
N GLY A 113 -0.11 -2.04 -2.42
CA GLY A 113 1.15 -2.07 -3.18
C GLY A 113 0.98 -2.36 -4.68
N TRP A 114 -0.15 -2.88 -5.12
CA TRP A 114 -0.49 -3.19 -6.51
C TRP A 114 -1.49 -2.21 -7.13
N ARG A 115 -1.87 -1.15 -6.40
CA ARG A 115 -2.86 -0.15 -6.79
C ARG A 115 -4.32 -0.63 -6.79
N ASN A 116 -4.64 -1.67 -6.05
CA ASN A 116 -6.03 -2.00 -5.77
C ASN A 116 -6.49 -1.20 -4.55
N GLU A 117 -7.74 -0.82 -4.52
CA GLU A 117 -8.32 -0.16 -3.35
C GLU A 117 -8.42 -1.15 -2.17
N TYR A 118 -8.20 -0.64 -0.96
CA TYR A 118 -8.48 -1.41 0.23
C TYR A 118 -9.98 -1.55 0.43
N VAL A 119 -10.40 -2.74 0.79
CA VAL A 119 -11.79 -3.03 1.16
C VAL A 119 -11.88 -3.07 2.69
N PHE A 120 -12.86 -2.39 3.22
CA PHE A 120 -13.10 -2.29 4.65
C PHE A 120 -14.44 -2.92 4.99
N GLY A 121 -14.51 -3.57 6.16
CA GLY A 121 -15.74 -4.17 6.62
C GLY A 121 -15.81 -4.24 8.14
N ILE A 122 -17.02 -4.10 8.67
CA ILE A 122 -17.34 -4.34 10.09
C ILE A 122 -18.50 -5.31 10.16
N ASN A 123 -18.36 -6.36 10.92
CA ASN A 123 -19.48 -7.21 11.27
C ASN A 123 -20.08 -6.71 12.59
N ASP A 124 -21.32 -6.21 12.56
CA ASP A 124 -22.07 -5.68 13.69
C ASP A 124 -23.32 -6.50 14.05
N ASP A 125 -23.55 -7.63 13.36
CA ASP A 125 -24.73 -8.51 13.56
C ASP A 125 -24.97 -8.91 15.03
N ASN A 126 -23.96 -8.78 15.88
CA ASN A 126 -24.13 -8.98 17.32
C ASN A 126 -23.19 -8.05 18.11
N LEU A 127 -23.72 -6.90 18.50
CA LEU A 127 -23.04 -5.85 19.26
C LEU A 127 -22.34 -6.31 20.54
N LEU A 128 -22.72 -7.46 21.08
CA LEU A 128 -22.17 -8.00 22.34
C LEU A 128 -21.20 -9.17 22.14
N ALA A 129 -21.19 -9.83 20.99
CA ALA A 129 -20.46 -11.06 20.84
C ALA A 129 -19.16 -10.96 20.00
N ASN A 130 -19.19 -10.37 18.81
CA ASN A 130 -18.04 -10.41 17.92
C ASN A 130 -18.05 -9.24 16.93
N ARG A 131 -17.52 -8.09 17.34
CA ARG A 131 -17.20 -7.04 16.36
C ARG A 131 -15.89 -7.43 15.67
N VAL A 132 -15.95 -7.79 14.41
CA VAL A 132 -14.80 -8.09 13.60
C VAL A 132 -14.57 -6.95 12.62
N LEU A 133 -13.42 -6.31 12.74
CA LEU A 133 -12.92 -5.35 11.76
C LEU A 133 -12.19 -6.13 10.67
N GLY A 134 -12.62 -5.99 9.43
CA GLY A 134 -11.97 -6.57 8.26
C GLY A 134 -11.31 -5.50 7.41
N ILE A 135 -10.06 -5.72 7.05
CA ILE A 135 -9.35 -4.91 6.05
C ILE A 135 -8.84 -5.89 5.00
N GLY A 136 -9.31 -5.74 3.77
CA GLY A 136 -8.94 -6.57 2.64
C GLY A 136 -8.07 -5.81 1.63
N SER A 137 -7.23 -6.55 0.96
CA SER A 137 -6.46 -6.06 -0.19
C SER A 137 -6.58 -7.09 -1.31
N GLY A 138 -6.88 -6.64 -2.53
CA GLY A 138 -6.93 -7.50 -3.70
C GLY A 138 -5.59 -8.12 -4.08
N GLY A 139 -4.49 -7.63 -3.50
CA GLY A 139 -3.17 -8.16 -3.73
C GLY A 139 -2.76 -8.08 -5.20
N ARG A 140 -1.91 -9.03 -5.63
CA ARG A 140 -1.41 -9.09 -7.01
C ARG A 140 -2.51 -9.39 -8.03
N ASP A 141 -3.50 -10.17 -7.64
CA ASP A 141 -4.51 -10.72 -8.56
C ASP A 141 -5.76 -9.82 -8.69
N GLY A 142 -5.83 -8.75 -7.87
CA GLY A 142 -6.92 -7.77 -7.92
C GLY A 142 -8.27 -8.33 -7.45
N GLY A 143 -8.29 -9.55 -6.90
CA GLY A 143 -9.48 -10.18 -6.33
C GLY A 143 -9.52 -9.93 -4.82
N ALA A 144 -10.54 -9.21 -4.36
CA ALA A 144 -10.91 -9.11 -2.95
C ALA A 144 -12.20 -9.87 -2.73
#